data_e4b1dc98993e000ddc3bab937dc81ef5
#
_entry.id   e4b1dc98993e000ddc3bab937dc81ef5
#
_cell.length_a   1.000
_cell.length_b   1.000
_cell.length_c   1.000
_cell.angle_alpha   90.00
_cell.angle_beta   90.00
_cell.angle_gamma   90.00
#
_symmetry.space_group_name_H-M   'P 1'
#
loop_
_entity.id
_entity.type
_entity.pdbx_description
1 polymer ?
#
loop_
_entity_poly.entity_id
_entity_poly.type
_entity_poly.pdbx_seq_one_letter_code
_entity_poly.pdbx_strand_id
1 'polypeptide(L)'
;MSTAKKPLVLVIMDGWGYSTKQEHNAVAAAKTPNLDRLARDYTSTLISGSGLDVGLPDGQMGNSEVGHVNIGAGRIVYQELTRISKDIKDGDFFQNVELAKAVDAAVTNGKTVHIMGLMSPGGVHSHEEHIMGMIEMAAKRGAEKIYLHAFLDGRDVPPRSAQSSIELFDALFAKLGKGRFASMIGRYFAMDRDNRWDRVQQAYDLMTQGKGEFTAESATEALAAAYARDENDEFVKATRIGEAAPMEDGDALIFMNFRADRAREITRAFVDADFTGFARAATPALNFVMLTEYAADIKTACAYPPTALVNTLGEWLAKQGKTQLRISETEKYAHVTFFFNGGEESCFAGEDREIVASPKVATYDLQPEMSSEELTDKLVAAIKSGKYDVIICNYPNGDMVGHTGVFDAAVKACEAVDHCVGRVTEALAEVGGECLITADHGNAEKMLDEETGQAHTAHTNLPVPLIYFGRKAEVAEGGKLSDLAPTMLTLMGLPVPPEMTGKPLMILK
;
A
#
# COMPACT_ATOMS: atom_id res chain seq x y z
N MET A 1 31.26 -17.91 -29.58
CA MET A 1 30.13 -18.79 -29.20
C MET A 1 29.56 -18.27 -27.87
N SER A 2 28.33 -17.79 -27.86
CA SER A 2 27.67 -17.36 -26.62
C SER A 2 27.45 -18.60 -25.78
N THR A 3 28.07 -18.68 -24.60
CA THR A 3 27.80 -19.77 -23.64
C THR A 3 26.33 -19.69 -23.19
N ALA A 4 25.61 -20.80 -23.25
CA ALA A 4 24.23 -20.90 -22.76
C ALA A 4 24.18 -20.46 -21.30
N LYS A 5 23.22 -19.58 -20.97
CA LYS A 5 23.06 -19.03 -19.63
C LYS A 5 22.42 -20.07 -18.70
N LYS A 6 22.85 -20.04 -17.45
CA LYS A 6 22.29 -20.84 -16.36
C LYS A 6 21.39 -19.95 -15.54
N PRO A 7 20.07 -20.00 -15.74
CA PRO A 7 19.17 -19.01 -15.12
C PRO A 7 19.00 -19.22 -13.62
N LEU A 8 18.82 -18.10 -12.91
CA LEU A 8 18.24 -18.08 -11.59
C LEU A 8 16.74 -17.77 -11.75
N VAL A 9 15.89 -18.67 -11.30
CA VAL A 9 14.43 -18.52 -11.37
C VAL A 9 13.90 -18.15 -10.01
N LEU A 10 13.04 -17.14 -9.95
CA LEU A 10 12.19 -16.86 -8.79
C LEU A 10 10.79 -17.38 -9.09
N VAL A 11 10.35 -18.38 -8.35
CA VAL A 11 8.98 -18.89 -8.38
C VAL A 11 8.21 -18.32 -7.21
N ILE A 12 7.16 -17.55 -7.49
CA ILE A 12 6.25 -17.00 -6.50
C ILE A 12 4.96 -17.82 -6.55
N MET A 13 4.70 -18.59 -5.50
CA MET A 13 3.46 -19.33 -5.31
C MET A 13 2.45 -18.40 -4.63
N ASP A 14 1.69 -17.65 -5.41
CA ASP A 14 0.78 -16.63 -4.91
C ASP A 14 -0.25 -17.24 -3.94
N GLY A 15 -0.40 -16.62 -2.77
CA GLY A 15 -1.35 -17.05 -1.76
C GLY A 15 -0.97 -18.32 -0.99
N TRP A 16 0.32 -18.68 -0.98
CA TRP A 16 0.83 -19.88 -0.33
C TRP A 16 1.52 -19.56 0.99
N GLY A 17 0.75 -19.59 2.09
CA GLY A 17 1.30 -19.37 3.42
C GLY A 17 1.64 -20.66 4.16
N TYR A 18 2.21 -20.49 5.34
CA TYR A 18 2.54 -21.60 6.25
C TYR A 18 1.78 -21.45 7.56
N SER A 19 1.14 -22.55 7.99
CA SER A 19 0.50 -22.65 9.30
C SER A 19 0.79 -24.01 9.91
N THR A 20 0.97 -24.04 11.23
CA THR A 20 1.09 -25.27 12.00
C THR A 20 -0.26 -25.99 12.17
N LYS A 21 -1.37 -25.28 11.98
CA LYS A 21 -2.71 -25.87 12.00
C LYS A 21 -2.92 -26.73 10.76
N GLN A 22 -3.42 -27.94 10.97
CA GLN A 22 -3.68 -28.89 9.89
C GLN A 22 -5.14 -28.81 9.39
N GLU A 23 -6.06 -28.48 10.28
CA GLU A 23 -7.49 -28.37 9.95
C GLU A 23 -7.74 -27.16 9.06
N HIS A 24 -8.53 -27.34 8.03
CA HIS A 24 -8.90 -26.30 7.06
C HIS A 24 -7.70 -25.59 6.40
N ASN A 25 -6.59 -26.29 6.34
CA ASN A 25 -5.34 -25.85 5.71
C ASN A 25 -5.14 -26.64 4.40
N ALA A 26 -5.45 -25.99 3.28
CA ALA A 26 -5.37 -26.61 1.97
C ALA A 26 -3.92 -26.93 1.57
N VAL A 27 -2.96 -26.12 2.00
CA VAL A 27 -1.53 -26.38 1.77
C VAL A 27 -1.08 -27.65 2.48
N ALA A 28 -1.46 -27.83 3.74
CA ALA A 28 -1.12 -29.00 4.53
C ALA A 28 -1.85 -30.28 4.04
N ALA A 29 -3.09 -30.14 3.57
CA ALA A 29 -3.89 -31.25 3.06
C ALA A 29 -3.46 -31.70 1.66
N ALA A 30 -2.85 -30.82 0.87
CA ALA A 30 -2.40 -31.14 -0.47
C ALA A 30 -1.22 -32.13 -0.45
N LYS A 31 -1.20 -33.02 -1.44
CA LYS A 31 -0.05 -33.90 -1.69
C LYS A 31 1.00 -33.12 -2.47
N THR A 32 2.07 -32.72 -1.80
CA THR A 32 3.13 -31.87 -2.35
C THR A 32 4.50 -32.55 -2.29
N PRO A 33 4.68 -33.72 -2.96
CA PRO A 33 5.90 -34.50 -2.85
C PRO A 33 7.15 -33.77 -3.34
N ASN A 34 7.02 -32.91 -4.32
CA ASN A 34 8.13 -32.11 -4.85
C ASN A 34 8.59 -31.04 -3.86
N LEU A 35 7.66 -30.24 -3.35
CA LEU A 35 7.98 -29.20 -2.35
C LEU A 35 8.49 -29.83 -1.05
N ASP A 36 7.90 -30.94 -0.60
CA ASP A 36 8.34 -31.66 0.61
C ASP A 36 9.79 -32.14 0.47
N ARG A 37 10.13 -32.72 -0.68
CA ARG A 37 11.48 -33.13 -0.99
C ARG A 37 12.46 -31.98 -1.06
N LEU A 38 12.07 -30.88 -1.73
CA LEU A 38 12.91 -29.69 -1.87
C LEU A 38 13.19 -29.03 -0.51
N ALA A 39 12.17 -28.92 0.34
CA ALA A 39 12.31 -28.34 1.68
C ALA A 39 13.20 -29.21 2.59
N ARG A 40 13.18 -30.55 2.42
CA ARG A 40 14.01 -31.47 3.18
C ARG A 40 15.47 -31.47 2.71
N ASP A 41 15.69 -31.49 1.40
CA ASP A 41 17.00 -31.77 0.80
C ASP A 41 17.80 -30.48 0.51
N TYR A 42 17.17 -29.34 0.50
CA TYR A 42 17.77 -28.04 0.20
C TYR A 42 17.55 -27.02 1.35
N THR A 43 18.25 -25.89 1.26
CA THR A 43 18.13 -24.82 2.26
C THR A 43 16.75 -24.19 2.22
N SER A 44 16.05 -24.19 3.35
CA SER A 44 14.70 -23.65 3.44
C SER A 44 14.45 -22.93 4.75
N THR A 45 13.53 -21.98 4.72
CA THR A 45 13.10 -21.19 5.89
C THR A 45 11.69 -20.62 5.65
N LEU A 46 11.22 -19.87 6.61
CA LEU A 46 10.02 -19.05 6.50
C LEU A 46 10.41 -17.57 6.51
N ILE A 47 9.71 -16.76 5.74
CA ILE A 47 9.92 -15.31 5.68
C ILE A 47 8.59 -14.58 5.88
N SER A 48 8.67 -13.31 6.30
CA SER A 48 7.49 -12.47 6.50
C SER A 48 7.04 -11.78 5.20
N GLY A 49 5.74 -11.80 4.95
CA GLY A 49 5.08 -11.14 3.83
C GLY A 49 3.91 -10.25 4.26
N SER A 50 3.87 -9.80 5.52
CA SER A 50 2.74 -9.05 6.07
C SER A 50 3.18 -7.93 7.02
N GLY A 51 2.24 -7.07 7.35
CA GLY A 51 2.44 -6.00 8.34
C GLY A 51 3.60 -5.07 8.01
N LEU A 52 4.30 -4.61 9.02
CA LEU A 52 5.41 -3.66 8.90
C LEU A 52 6.55 -4.17 8.01
N ASP A 53 6.72 -5.48 7.90
CA ASP A 53 7.77 -6.09 7.07
C ASP A 53 7.55 -5.89 5.57
N VAL A 54 6.37 -5.44 5.17
CA VAL A 54 6.05 -5.07 3.79
C VAL A 54 5.51 -3.63 3.65
N GLY A 55 5.66 -2.82 4.70
CA GLY A 55 5.24 -1.41 4.70
C GLY A 55 3.75 -1.19 4.92
N LEU A 56 3.05 -2.19 5.45
CA LEU A 56 1.65 -2.11 5.88
C LEU A 56 1.57 -1.84 7.39
N PRO A 57 0.40 -1.42 7.91
CA PRO A 57 0.20 -1.36 9.35
C PRO A 57 0.50 -2.68 10.05
N ASP A 58 0.91 -2.61 11.32
CA ASP A 58 1.21 -3.79 12.10
C ASP A 58 0.02 -4.76 12.15
N GLY A 59 0.29 -6.04 11.96
CA GLY A 59 -0.71 -7.10 11.95
C GLY A 59 -1.59 -7.19 10.71
N GLN A 60 -1.45 -6.26 9.77
CA GLN A 60 -2.24 -6.32 8.53
C GLN A 60 -1.74 -7.41 7.59
N MET A 61 -2.68 -8.17 7.03
CA MET A 61 -2.38 -9.18 6.02
C MET A 61 -1.71 -8.56 4.79
N GLY A 62 -0.77 -9.30 4.19
CA GLY A 62 -0.16 -8.93 2.92
C GLY A 62 -1.13 -9.04 1.75
N ASN A 63 -0.69 -8.58 0.59
CA ASN A 63 -1.40 -8.75 -0.68
C ASN A 63 -0.40 -8.83 -1.83
N SER A 64 -0.88 -9.23 -3.00
CA SER A 64 0.00 -9.47 -4.14
C SER A 64 0.69 -8.20 -4.65
N GLU A 65 -0.01 -7.08 -4.68
CA GLU A 65 0.55 -5.80 -5.14
C GLU A 65 1.72 -5.38 -4.25
N VAL A 66 1.47 -5.27 -2.97
CA VAL A 66 2.48 -4.90 -1.97
C VAL A 66 3.62 -5.91 -1.93
N GLY A 67 3.30 -7.20 -1.96
CA GLY A 67 4.31 -8.27 -1.95
C GLY A 67 5.27 -8.17 -3.14
N HIS A 68 4.74 -8.05 -4.36
CA HIS A 68 5.58 -7.96 -5.55
C HIS A 68 6.38 -6.66 -5.63
N VAL A 69 5.83 -5.53 -5.18
CA VAL A 69 6.58 -4.26 -5.08
C VAL A 69 7.77 -4.42 -4.14
N ASN A 70 7.58 -5.00 -2.96
CA ASN A 70 8.68 -5.19 -1.99
C ASN A 70 9.74 -6.17 -2.51
N ILE A 71 9.32 -7.26 -3.15
CA ILE A 71 10.25 -8.22 -3.77
C ILE A 71 11.12 -7.53 -4.82
N GLY A 72 10.49 -6.84 -5.77
CA GLY A 72 11.20 -6.19 -6.86
C GLY A 72 12.05 -5.00 -6.44
N ALA A 73 11.62 -4.27 -5.41
CA ALA A 73 12.34 -3.10 -4.91
C ALA A 73 13.54 -3.45 -4.00
N GLY A 74 13.57 -4.65 -3.42
CA GLY A 74 14.64 -5.05 -2.50
C GLY A 74 14.72 -4.19 -1.24
N ARG A 75 13.62 -3.54 -0.88
CA ARG A 75 13.46 -2.67 0.28
C ARG A 75 12.02 -2.69 0.75
N ILE A 76 11.79 -2.32 2.01
CA ILE A 76 10.41 -2.13 2.48
C ILE A 76 9.86 -0.87 1.84
N VAL A 77 8.77 -1.03 1.07
CA VAL A 77 8.05 0.08 0.44
C VAL A 77 6.84 0.39 1.31
N TYR A 78 6.92 1.50 2.05
CA TYR A 78 5.85 1.88 2.96
C TYR A 78 4.65 2.44 2.20
N GLN A 79 3.45 1.96 2.53
CA GLN A 79 2.20 2.60 2.13
C GLN A 79 2.09 3.97 2.83
N GLU A 80 1.38 4.93 2.23
CA GLU A 80 1.33 6.31 2.74
C GLU A 80 0.88 6.39 4.21
N LEU A 81 -0.16 5.64 4.58
CA LEU A 81 -0.60 5.58 5.97
C LEU A 81 0.55 5.17 6.92
N THR A 82 1.23 4.08 6.60
CA THR A 82 2.30 3.53 7.43
C THR A 82 3.54 4.41 7.44
N ARG A 83 3.89 4.99 6.29
CA ARG A 83 5.02 5.91 6.14
C ARG A 83 4.85 7.13 7.05
N ILE A 84 3.69 7.79 6.98
CA ILE A 84 3.41 8.98 7.75
C ILE A 84 3.30 8.66 9.24
N SER A 85 2.61 7.57 9.60
CA SER A 85 2.51 7.09 10.98
C SER A 85 3.90 6.79 11.58
N LYS A 86 4.77 6.16 10.80
CA LYS A 86 6.15 5.88 11.19
C LYS A 86 6.93 7.17 11.42
N ASP A 87 6.84 8.13 10.51
CA ASP A 87 7.54 9.41 10.63
C ASP A 87 7.08 10.20 11.86
N ILE A 88 5.80 10.16 12.20
CA ILE A 88 5.28 10.76 13.44
C ILE A 88 5.89 10.08 14.66
N LYS A 89 5.90 8.76 14.68
CA LYS A 89 6.46 7.96 15.80
C LYS A 89 7.94 8.20 15.97
N ASP A 90 8.71 8.26 14.90
CA ASP A 90 10.15 8.44 14.91
C ASP A 90 10.58 9.91 15.12
N GLY A 91 9.64 10.86 14.99
CA GLY A 91 9.90 12.29 15.08
C GLY A 91 10.26 12.97 13.76
N ASP A 92 10.46 12.23 12.68
CA ASP A 92 10.84 12.77 11.36
C ASP A 92 9.76 13.66 10.77
N PHE A 93 8.48 13.36 11.03
CA PHE A 93 7.35 14.17 10.62
C PHE A 93 7.51 15.64 11.06
N PHE A 94 7.98 15.86 12.29
CA PHE A 94 8.15 17.19 12.89
C PHE A 94 9.31 17.99 12.25
N GLN A 95 10.12 17.34 11.43
CA GLN A 95 11.20 17.94 10.63
C GLN A 95 10.86 18.06 9.15
N ASN A 96 9.63 17.72 8.75
CA ASN A 96 9.22 17.82 7.35
C ASN A 96 9.36 19.25 6.85
N VAL A 97 10.14 19.42 5.76
CA VAL A 97 10.57 20.74 5.28
C VAL A 97 9.39 21.61 4.86
N GLU A 98 8.46 21.06 4.08
CA GLU A 98 7.34 21.85 3.55
C GLU A 98 6.31 22.21 4.63
N LEU A 99 6.02 21.27 5.53
CA LEU A 99 5.14 21.54 6.68
C LEU A 99 5.76 22.60 7.61
N ALA A 100 7.02 22.43 7.94
CA ALA A 100 7.74 23.38 8.79
C ALA A 100 7.79 24.76 8.18
N LYS A 101 8.07 24.87 6.88
CA LYS A 101 8.13 26.13 6.14
C LYS A 101 6.78 26.88 6.19
N ALA A 102 5.68 26.19 5.98
CA ALA A 102 4.36 26.78 6.01
C ALA A 102 3.99 27.28 7.42
N VAL A 103 4.24 26.48 8.44
CA VAL A 103 3.98 26.85 9.84
C VAL A 103 4.86 28.02 10.25
N ASP A 104 6.16 27.98 9.98
CA ASP A 104 7.11 29.02 10.37
C ASP A 104 6.79 30.37 9.69
N ALA A 105 6.37 30.34 8.41
CA ALA A 105 5.94 31.55 7.71
C ALA A 105 4.71 32.18 8.38
N ALA A 106 3.73 31.37 8.75
CA ALA A 106 2.54 31.86 9.47
C ALA A 106 2.92 32.43 10.83
N VAL A 107 3.76 31.75 11.60
CA VAL A 107 4.24 32.21 12.92
C VAL A 107 4.99 33.54 12.81
N THR A 108 5.93 33.64 11.88
CA THR A 108 6.74 34.83 11.66
C THR A 108 5.88 36.05 11.31
N ASN A 109 4.82 35.85 10.53
CA ASN A 109 3.96 36.92 10.04
C ASN A 109 2.70 37.15 10.91
N GLY A 110 2.59 36.48 12.05
CA GLY A 110 1.44 36.60 12.93
C GLY A 110 0.15 36.06 12.33
N LYS A 111 0.25 35.10 11.43
CA LYS A 111 -0.86 34.50 10.68
C LYS A 111 -1.34 33.18 11.31
N THR A 112 -2.42 32.66 10.80
CA THR A 112 -3.11 31.47 11.29
C THR A 112 -2.63 30.22 10.58
N VAL A 113 -2.58 29.11 11.29
CA VAL A 113 -2.42 27.76 10.73
C VAL A 113 -3.79 27.09 10.71
N HIS A 114 -4.33 26.90 9.50
CA HIS A 114 -5.53 26.12 9.28
C HIS A 114 -5.15 24.68 8.88
N ILE A 115 -5.84 23.72 9.45
CA ILE A 115 -5.64 22.29 9.17
C ILE A 115 -6.99 21.71 8.78
N MET A 116 -7.05 21.00 7.67
CA MET A 116 -8.25 20.31 7.22
C MET A 116 -7.95 18.84 6.88
N GLY A 117 -8.96 18.00 6.99
CA GLY A 117 -8.85 16.60 6.65
C GLY A 117 -9.98 15.75 7.19
N LEU A 118 -10.03 14.51 6.75
CA LEU A 118 -11.02 13.54 7.20
C LEU A 118 -10.66 13.04 8.61
N MET A 119 -11.46 13.45 9.58
CA MET A 119 -11.24 13.16 11.00
C MET A 119 -11.87 11.82 11.38
N SER A 120 -11.13 10.75 11.20
CA SER A 120 -11.53 9.41 11.64
C SER A 120 -10.32 8.47 11.73
N PRO A 121 -10.44 7.31 12.40
CA PRO A 121 -9.42 6.28 12.41
C PRO A 121 -9.51 5.31 11.22
N GLY A 122 -10.30 5.62 10.18
CA GLY A 122 -10.57 4.71 9.07
C GLY A 122 -9.34 4.32 8.25
N GLY A 123 -8.38 5.24 8.09
CA GLY A 123 -7.10 4.93 7.45
C GLY A 123 -7.16 4.72 5.93
N VAL A 124 -8.26 5.07 5.28
CA VAL A 124 -8.42 4.97 3.81
C VAL A 124 -7.97 6.25 3.11
N HIS A 125 -8.45 7.39 3.53
CA HIS A 125 -8.13 8.71 2.95
C HIS A 125 -7.19 9.52 3.83
N SER A 126 -7.26 9.29 5.13
CA SER A 126 -6.51 9.99 6.18
C SER A 126 -6.47 9.13 7.43
N HIS A 127 -5.77 9.61 8.45
CA HIS A 127 -5.89 9.06 9.79
C HIS A 127 -5.89 10.21 10.79
N GLU A 128 -6.79 10.16 11.77
CA GLU A 128 -6.91 11.23 12.78
C GLU A 128 -5.63 11.47 13.57
N GLU A 129 -4.82 10.43 13.81
CA GLU A 129 -3.51 10.58 14.46
C GLU A 129 -2.55 11.46 13.65
N HIS A 130 -2.65 11.45 12.32
CA HIS A 130 -1.85 12.34 11.48
C HIS A 130 -2.26 13.79 11.65
N ILE A 131 -3.58 14.05 11.74
CA ILE A 131 -4.10 15.40 12.00
C ILE A 131 -3.65 15.88 13.39
N MET A 132 -3.72 15.01 14.39
CA MET A 132 -3.21 15.31 15.74
C MET A 132 -1.72 15.65 15.72
N GLY A 133 -0.92 14.87 14.99
CA GLY A 133 0.51 15.14 14.80
C GLY A 133 0.78 16.50 14.17
N MET A 134 -0.04 16.90 13.18
CA MET A 134 0.08 18.22 12.54
C MET A 134 -0.27 19.36 13.50
N ILE A 135 -1.30 19.20 14.32
CA ILE A 135 -1.67 20.18 15.35
C ILE A 135 -0.52 20.33 16.37
N GLU A 136 0.04 19.21 16.84
CA GLU A 136 1.19 19.22 17.74
C GLU A 136 2.40 19.91 17.12
N MET A 137 2.67 19.65 15.84
CA MET A 137 3.76 20.31 15.13
C MET A 137 3.58 21.81 15.07
N ALA A 138 2.39 22.26 14.70
CA ALA A 138 2.07 23.70 14.64
C ALA A 138 2.27 24.37 16.01
N ALA A 139 1.77 23.73 17.06
CA ALA A 139 1.92 24.26 18.45
C ALA A 139 3.38 24.32 18.89
N LYS A 140 4.15 23.26 18.66
CA LYS A 140 5.58 23.20 19.01
C LYS A 140 6.41 24.25 18.28
N ARG A 141 6.04 24.60 17.06
CA ARG A 141 6.74 25.63 16.26
C ARG A 141 6.28 27.05 16.57
N GLY A 142 5.36 27.23 17.50
CA GLY A 142 4.96 28.55 18.01
C GLY A 142 3.71 29.15 17.40
N ALA A 143 2.91 28.38 16.65
CA ALA A 143 1.63 28.87 16.15
C ALA A 143 0.67 29.17 17.31
N GLU A 144 0.15 30.39 17.36
CA GLU A 144 -0.80 30.81 18.40
C GLU A 144 -2.24 30.53 17.99
N LYS A 145 -2.54 30.63 16.70
CA LYS A 145 -3.87 30.38 16.13
C LYS A 145 -3.82 29.11 15.28
N ILE A 146 -4.43 28.04 15.78
CA ILE A 146 -4.51 26.75 15.11
C ILE A 146 -5.99 26.38 14.99
N TYR A 147 -6.50 26.28 13.77
CA TYR A 147 -7.89 26.01 13.51
C TYR A 147 -8.07 24.72 12.73
N LEU A 148 -8.84 23.79 13.30
CA LEU A 148 -9.18 22.53 12.66
C LEU A 148 -10.52 22.65 11.93
N HIS A 149 -10.49 22.35 10.65
CA HIS A 149 -11.66 22.17 9.80
C HIS A 149 -11.87 20.68 9.58
N ALA A 150 -12.75 20.09 10.37
CA ALA A 150 -12.96 18.64 10.39
C ALA A 150 -13.94 18.20 9.30
N PHE A 151 -13.51 17.27 8.45
CA PHE A 151 -14.42 16.52 7.57
C PHE A 151 -14.81 15.25 8.29
N LEU A 152 -16.13 14.96 8.38
CA LEU A 152 -16.62 13.79 9.08
C LEU A 152 -16.80 12.61 8.13
N ASP A 153 -16.49 11.41 8.61
CA ASP A 153 -16.40 10.19 7.80
C ASP A 153 -17.75 9.46 7.70
N GLY A 154 -18.04 8.57 8.59
CA GLY A 154 -19.28 7.78 8.58
C GLY A 154 -19.41 6.78 7.43
N ARG A 155 -18.36 6.60 6.63
CA ARG A 155 -18.31 5.68 5.48
C ARG A 155 -17.23 4.62 5.62
N ASP A 156 -16.01 5.02 5.95
CA ASP A 156 -14.89 4.11 6.23
C ASP A 156 -14.88 3.65 7.70
N VAL A 157 -15.74 4.23 8.49
CA VAL A 157 -16.05 3.93 9.89
C VAL A 157 -17.57 3.91 10.06
N PRO A 158 -18.13 3.44 11.20
CA PRO A 158 -19.57 3.42 11.41
C PRO A 158 -20.25 4.78 11.17
N PRO A 159 -21.49 4.80 10.67
CA PRO A 159 -22.17 6.04 10.24
C PRO A 159 -22.28 7.14 11.28
N ARG A 160 -22.34 6.80 12.57
CA ARG A 160 -22.37 7.73 13.71
C ARG A 160 -21.29 7.37 14.72
N SER A 161 -20.06 7.75 14.46
CA SER A 161 -18.89 7.42 15.28
C SER A 161 -17.95 8.60 15.55
N ALA A 162 -18.31 9.81 15.08
CA ALA A 162 -17.44 10.98 15.17
C ALA A 162 -17.21 11.50 16.59
N GLN A 163 -18.09 11.20 17.55
CA GLN A 163 -17.98 11.73 18.91
C GLN A 163 -16.67 11.34 19.60
N SER A 164 -16.22 10.11 19.44
CA SER A 164 -14.96 9.66 20.03
C SER A 164 -13.74 10.41 19.46
N SER A 165 -13.77 10.71 18.16
CA SER A 165 -12.73 11.53 17.53
C SER A 165 -12.76 12.97 18.05
N ILE A 166 -13.95 13.59 18.17
CA ILE A 166 -14.09 14.94 18.74
C ILE A 166 -13.48 15.02 20.13
N GLU A 167 -13.76 14.03 20.99
CA GLU A 167 -13.22 13.98 22.35
C GLU A 167 -11.69 13.92 22.36
N LEU A 168 -11.07 13.15 21.47
CA LEU A 168 -9.62 13.09 21.32
C LEU A 168 -9.01 14.46 20.97
N PHE A 169 -9.61 15.18 20.05
CA PHE A 169 -9.13 16.50 19.63
C PHE A 169 -9.37 17.57 20.68
N ASP A 170 -10.52 17.55 21.36
CA ASP A 170 -10.78 18.47 22.49
C ASP A 170 -9.76 18.27 23.59
N ALA A 171 -9.43 17.03 23.92
CA ALA A 171 -8.38 16.70 24.89
C ALA A 171 -7.00 17.20 24.43
N LEU A 172 -6.68 17.07 23.14
CA LEU A 172 -5.42 17.57 22.59
C LEU A 172 -5.32 19.08 22.68
N PHE A 173 -6.37 19.80 22.29
CA PHE A 173 -6.41 21.27 22.38
C PHE A 173 -6.27 21.74 23.85
N ALA A 174 -6.94 21.06 24.77
CA ALA A 174 -6.82 21.36 26.20
C ALA A 174 -5.39 21.13 26.72
N LYS A 175 -4.75 20.03 26.32
CA LYS A 175 -3.35 19.72 26.67
C LYS A 175 -2.38 20.76 26.13
N LEU A 176 -2.57 21.22 24.90
CA LEU A 176 -1.70 22.21 24.27
C LEU A 176 -1.97 23.63 24.77
N GLY A 177 -3.16 23.89 25.31
CA GLY A 177 -3.61 25.22 25.74
C GLY A 177 -3.84 26.18 24.57
N LYS A 178 -3.97 25.68 23.36
CA LYS A 178 -4.25 26.45 22.15
C LYS A 178 -4.83 25.58 21.04
N GLY A 179 -5.46 26.22 20.07
CA GLY A 179 -6.15 25.53 18.96
C GLY A 179 -7.60 25.24 19.30
N ARG A 180 -8.41 25.06 18.27
CA ARG A 180 -9.81 24.70 18.39
C ARG A 180 -10.37 24.19 17.06
N PHE A 181 -11.53 23.55 17.13
CA PHE A 181 -12.36 23.36 15.93
C PHE A 181 -12.88 24.71 15.43
N ALA A 182 -12.78 24.95 14.13
CA ALA A 182 -13.33 26.13 13.47
C ALA A 182 -14.56 25.80 12.64
N SER A 183 -14.62 24.60 12.08
CA SER A 183 -15.72 24.14 11.24
C SER A 183 -15.84 22.64 11.21
N MET A 184 -17.00 22.16 10.80
CA MET A 184 -17.33 20.76 10.65
C MET A 184 -18.26 20.56 9.47
N ILE A 185 -17.98 19.61 8.62
CA ILE A 185 -18.81 19.25 7.47
C ILE A 185 -18.58 17.78 7.09
N GLY A 186 -19.61 17.10 6.62
CA GLY A 186 -19.50 15.72 6.16
C GLY A 186 -18.68 15.59 4.88
N ARG A 187 -18.00 14.47 4.75
CA ARG A 187 -17.18 14.14 3.56
C ARG A 187 -17.97 14.14 2.26
N TYR A 188 -19.26 13.88 2.31
CA TYR A 188 -20.13 13.96 1.15
C TYR A 188 -19.99 15.28 0.40
N PHE A 189 -19.80 16.38 1.13
CA PHE A 189 -19.61 17.72 0.59
C PHE A 189 -18.13 18.02 0.28
N ALA A 190 -17.27 17.90 1.28
CA ALA A 190 -15.88 18.34 1.21
C ALA A 190 -14.99 17.42 0.35
N MET A 191 -15.35 16.15 0.22
CA MET A 191 -14.54 15.13 -0.42
C MET A 191 -15.24 14.48 -1.63
N ASP A 192 -15.94 15.32 -2.39
CA ASP A 192 -16.52 14.90 -3.67
C ASP A 192 -15.42 14.50 -4.68
N ARG A 193 -15.74 13.60 -5.60
CA ARG A 193 -14.88 13.20 -6.72
C ARG A 193 -15.62 13.08 -8.05
N ASP A 194 -16.86 13.58 -8.09
CA ASP A 194 -17.78 13.46 -9.23
C ASP A 194 -18.14 14.83 -9.85
N ASN A 195 -17.28 15.83 -9.62
CA ASN A 195 -17.48 17.22 -10.09
C ASN A 195 -18.82 17.83 -9.64
N ARG A 196 -19.28 17.45 -8.44
CA ARG A 196 -20.43 18.07 -7.79
C ARG A 196 -19.97 19.33 -7.06
N TRP A 197 -19.71 20.36 -7.84
CA TRP A 197 -19.12 21.60 -7.33
C TRP A 197 -20.00 22.34 -6.35
N ASP A 198 -21.32 22.16 -6.42
CA ASP A 198 -22.27 22.65 -5.41
C ASP A 198 -22.01 22.11 -4.01
N ARG A 199 -21.55 20.86 -3.92
CA ARG A 199 -21.13 20.25 -2.64
C ARG A 199 -19.83 20.84 -2.14
N VAL A 200 -18.82 20.88 -2.99
CA VAL A 200 -17.48 21.40 -2.68
C VAL A 200 -17.54 22.87 -2.27
N GLN A 201 -18.38 23.66 -2.92
CA GLN A 201 -18.56 25.08 -2.61
C GLN A 201 -19.01 25.30 -1.17
N GLN A 202 -19.89 24.45 -0.64
CA GLN A 202 -20.35 24.56 0.75
C GLN A 202 -19.19 24.42 1.74
N ALA A 203 -18.27 23.47 1.51
CA ALA A 203 -17.08 23.30 2.32
C ALA A 203 -16.11 24.48 2.15
N TYR A 204 -15.92 24.94 0.92
CA TYR A 204 -15.04 26.05 0.59
C TYR A 204 -15.49 27.36 1.28
N ASP A 205 -16.77 27.70 1.15
CA ASP A 205 -17.32 28.92 1.77
C ASP A 205 -17.31 28.84 3.30
N LEU A 206 -17.58 27.67 3.85
CA LEU A 206 -17.49 27.42 5.29
C LEU A 206 -16.08 27.71 5.82
N MET A 207 -15.06 27.20 5.16
CA MET A 207 -13.67 27.33 5.62
C MET A 207 -13.10 28.71 5.36
N THR A 208 -13.35 29.29 4.19
CA THR A 208 -12.78 30.60 3.81
C THR A 208 -13.44 31.77 4.52
N GLN A 209 -14.74 31.71 4.79
CA GLN A 209 -15.53 32.82 5.30
C GLN A 209 -16.24 32.54 6.62
N GLY A 210 -16.23 31.34 7.12
CA GLY A 210 -17.04 30.94 8.26
C GLY A 210 -18.54 30.91 7.97
N LYS A 211 -18.93 30.77 6.69
CA LYS A 211 -20.32 30.69 6.26
C LYS A 211 -20.79 29.24 6.24
N GLY A 212 -21.53 28.87 7.26
CA GLY A 212 -22.19 27.56 7.35
C GLY A 212 -23.70 27.71 7.30
N GLU A 213 -24.38 26.60 7.01
CA GLU A 213 -25.83 26.53 7.13
C GLU A 213 -26.24 26.59 8.61
N PHE A 214 -25.37 26.09 9.49
CA PHE A 214 -25.55 26.06 10.95
C PHE A 214 -24.35 26.65 11.68
N THR A 215 -24.56 26.98 12.95
CA THR A 215 -23.51 27.38 13.88
C THR A 215 -23.67 26.63 15.19
N ALA A 216 -22.58 26.38 15.89
CA ALA A 216 -22.57 25.76 17.22
C ALA A 216 -21.39 26.31 18.03
N GLU A 217 -21.48 26.26 19.34
CA GLU A 217 -20.42 26.73 20.24
C GLU A 217 -19.26 25.73 20.37
N SER A 218 -19.55 24.43 20.18
CA SER A 218 -18.56 23.35 20.25
C SER A 218 -18.82 22.29 19.18
N ALA A 219 -17.79 21.47 18.90
CA ALA A 219 -17.90 20.36 17.97
C ALA A 219 -18.90 19.30 18.48
N THR A 220 -18.94 19.04 19.79
CA THR A 220 -19.90 18.11 20.40
C THR A 220 -21.33 18.62 20.20
N GLU A 221 -21.60 19.90 20.42
CA GLU A 221 -22.93 20.48 20.18
C GLU A 221 -23.31 20.44 18.70
N ALA A 222 -22.36 20.70 17.81
CA ALA A 222 -22.55 20.63 16.36
C ALA A 222 -22.98 19.23 15.93
N LEU A 223 -22.28 18.20 16.42
CA LEU A 223 -22.59 16.80 16.11
C LEU A 223 -23.95 16.39 16.66
N ALA A 224 -24.26 16.73 17.92
CA ALA A 224 -25.56 16.44 18.53
C ALA A 224 -26.71 17.08 17.74
N ALA A 225 -26.56 18.32 17.30
CA ALA A 225 -27.54 19.02 16.47
C ALA A 225 -27.73 18.34 15.10
N ALA A 226 -26.64 17.88 14.47
CA ALA A 226 -26.70 17.15 13.21
C ALA A 226 -27.46 15.83 13.37
N TYR A 227 -27.18 15.08 14.42
CA TYR A 227 -27.89 13.82 14.71
C TYR A 227 -29.39 14.06 15.02
N ALA A 228 -29.70 15.18 15.67
CA ALA A 228 -31.10 15.56 15.92
C ALA A 228 -31.84 15.90 14.61
N ARG A 229 -31.12 16.33 13.56
CA ARG A 229 -31.65 16.52 12.21
C ARG A 229 -31.66 15.25 11.38
N ASP A 230 -31.29 14.10 11.96
CA ASP A 230 -31.16 12.82 11.28
C ASP A 230 -30.07 12.80 10.20
N GLU A 231 -29.01 13.57 10.38
CA GLU A 231 -27.81 13.53 9.54
C GLU A 231 -26.79 12.56 10.15
N ASN A 232 -26.29 11.61 9.36
CA ASN A 232 -25.14 10.80 9.74
C ASN A 232 -23.85 11.59 9.48
N ASP A 233 -22.72 11.14 10.01
CA ASP A 233 -21.44 11.83 9.93
C ASP A 233 -21.10 12.24 8.49
N GLU A 234 -21.24 11.32 7.53
CA GLU A 234 -20.94 11.55 6.11
C GLU A 234 -21.69 12.76 5.52
N PHE A 235 -22.89 13.03 6.02
CA PHE A 235 -23.82 14.01 5.46
C PHE A 235 -24.04 15.24 6.36
N VAL A 236 -23.21 15.43 7.36
CA VAL A 236 -23.32 16.61 8.24
C VAL A 236 -23.16 17.88 7.41
N LYS A 237 -24.17 18.74 7.49
CA LYS A 237 -24.17 20.01 6.77
C LYS A 237 -23.16 21.00 7.34
N ALA A 238 -22.73 21.93 6.49
CA ALA A 238 -21.74 22.93 6.85
C ALA A 238 -22.10 23.66 8.16
N THR A 239 -21.23 23.50 9.16
CA THR A 239 -21.43 24.04 10.51
C THR A 239 -20.18 24.82 10.94
N ARG A 240 -20.33 26.10 11.22
CA ARG A 240 -19.29 26.91 11.87
C ARG A 240 -19.27 26.60 13.36
N ILE A 241 -18.09 26.43 13.92
CA ILE A 241 -17.91 26.17 15.35
C ILE A 241 -17.25 27.38 16.00
N GLY A 242 -17.92 27.94 17.01
CA GLY A 242 -17.44 29.13 17.71
C GLY A 242 -17.46 30.38 16.83
N GLU A 243 -16.58 31.33 17.14
CA GLU A 243 -16.43 32.54 16.35
C GLU A 243 -15.90 32.21 14.94
N ALA A 244 -16.27 33.00 13.96
CA ALA A 244 -15.76 32.85 12.61
C ALA A 244 -14.24 33.00 12.59
N ALA A 245 -13.59 32.08 11.88
CA ALA A 245 -12.14 32.07 11.65
C ALA A 245 -11.87 32.14 10.14
N PRO A 246 -12.19 33.29 9.47
CA PRO A 246 -12.01 33.37 8.03
C PRO A 246 -10.54 33.25 7.66
N MET A 247 -10.28 32.64 6.53
CA MET A 247 -8.93 32.51 6.01
C MET A 247 -8.48 33.83 5.39
N GLU A 248 -7.28 34.25 5.73
CA GLU A 248 -6.69 35.53 5.28
C GLU A 248 -5.42 35.27 4.46
N ASP A 249 -5.04 36.27 3.64
CA ASP A 249 -3.79 36.23 2.91
C ASP A 249 -2.61 36.01 3.86
N GLY A 250 -1.76 35.04 3.51
CA GLY A 250 -0.59 34.67 4.32
C GLY A 250 -0.84 33.59 5.35
N ASP A 251 -2.09 33.16 5.55
CA ASP A 251 -2.38 32.00 6.39
C ASP A 251 -1.84 30.71 5.76
N ALA A 252 -1.50 29.75 6.60
CA ALA A 252 -1.19 28.40 6.15
C ALA A 252 -2.47 27.56 6.12
N LEU A 253 -2.59 26.71 5.11
CA LEU A 253 -3.63 25.68 5.03
C LEU A 253 -2.98 24.35 4.71
N ILE A 254 -3.08 23.39 5.65
CA ILE A 254 -2.51 22.06 5.53
C ILE A 254 -3.63 21.05 5.33
N PHE A 255 -3.59 20.31 4.24
CA PHE A 255 -4.55 19.25 3.97
C PHE A 255 -3.95 17.88 4.34
N MET A 256 -4.53 17.22 5.34
CA MET A 256 -3.97 16.02 5.95
C MET A 256 -4.48 14.70 5.36
N ASN A 257 -5.14 14.73 4.23
CA ASN A 257 -5.48 13.50 3.49
C ASN A 257 -4.26 13.02 2.68
N PHE A 258 -4.04 11.71 2.66
CA PHE A 258 -2.94 11.10 1.90
C PHE A 258 -3.40 10.40 0.61
N ARG A 259 -4.71 10.20 0.41
CA ARG A 259 -5.27 9.64 -0.82
C ARG A 259 -5.83 10.74 -1.71
N ALA A 260 -5.43 10.69 -2.99
CA ALA A 260 -5.62 11.79 -3.92
C ALA A 260 -7.05 11.96 -4.47
N ASP A 261 -7.75 10.87 -4.73
CA ASP A 261 -8.98 10.87 -5.55
C ASP A 261 -10.09 11.81 -5.03
N ARG A 262 -10.26 11.88 -3.71
CA ARG A 262 -11.25 12.76 -3.05
C ARG A 262 -10.64 14.04 -2.46
N ALA A 263 -9.37 14.30 -2.74
CA ALA A 263 -8.70 15.52 -2.30
C ALA A 263 -8.54 16.56 -3.42
N ARG A 264 -8.58 16.12 -4.68
CA ARG A 264 -8.28 16.97 -5.83
C ARG A 264 -9.22 18.17 -5.98
N GLU A 265 -10.53 17.95 -5.89
CA GLU A 265 -11.52 18.99 -6.20
C GLU A 265 -11.42 20.17 -5.25
N ILE A 266 -11.46 19.94 -3.95
CA ILE A 266 -11.34 21.04 -2.99
C ILE A 266 -9.97 21.71 -3.03
N THR A 267 -8.92 20.94 -3.28
CA THR A 267 -7.56 21.51 -3.44
C THR A 267 -7.51 22.44 -4.65
N ARG A 268 -8.09 22.07 -5.79
CA ARG A 268 -8.15 22.94 -6.97
C ARG A 268 -8.93 24.21 -6.69
N ALA A 269 -10.00 24.13 -5.92
CA ALA A 269 -10.77 25.31 -5.53
C ALA A 269 -9.92 26.32 -4.73
N PHE A 270 -8.97 25.85 -3.93
CA PHE A 270 -8.05 26.71 -3.19
C PHE A 270 -6.84 27.19 -3.99
N VAL A 271 -6.29 26.33 -4.84
CA VAL A 271 -4.95 26.52 -5.43
C VAL A 271 -5.00 27.06 -6.87
N ASP A 272 -5.95 26.61 -7.68
CA ASP A 272 -5.98 26.96 -9.10
C ASP A 272 -6.45 28.40 -9.28
N ALA A 273 -5.60 29.22 -9.92
CA ALA A 273 -5.93 30.63 -10.22
C ALA A 273 -7.08 30.75 -11.22
N ASP A 274 -7.17 29.82 -12.15
CA ASP A 274 -8.16 29.73 -13.22
C ASP A 274 -9.32 28.78 -12.90
N PHE A 275 -9.57 28.53 -11.63
CA PHE A 275 -10.65 27.64 -11.19
C PHE A 275 -12.03 28.13 -11.65
N THR A 276 -12.80 27.22 -12.24
CA THR A 276 -14.11 27.52 -12.85
C THR A 276 -15.26 26.67 -12.30
N GLY A 277 -15.02 25.81 -11.31
CA GLY A 277 -16.03 24.91 -10.76
C GLY A 277 -17.22 25.63 -10.13
N PHE A 278 -16.96 26.75 -9.47
CA PHE A 278 -17.95 27.68 -8.92
C PHE A 278 -17.36 29.08 -8.76
N ALA A 279 -18.21 30.07 -8.59
CA ALA A 279 -17.77 31.45 -8.29
C ALA A 279 -17.29 31.53 -6.84
N ARG A 280 -16.01 31.82 -6.64
CA ARG A 280 -15.42 31.98 -5.30
C ARG A 280 -15.68 33.37 -4.76
N ALA A 281 -16.40 33.47 -3.66
CA ALA A 281 -16.66 34.75 -2.99
C ALA A 281 -15.42 35.31 -2.27
N ALA A 282 -14.53 34.43 -1.83
CA ALA A 282 -13.23 34.75 -1.25
C ALA A 282 -12.14 33.88 -1.89
N THR A 283 -10.99 34.50 -2.15
CA THR A 283 -9.82 33.84 -2.74
C THR A 283 -8.56 34.21 -1.96
N PRO A 284 -8.44 33.78 -0.68
CA PRO A 284 -7.28 34.17 0.11
C PRO A 284 -6.01 33.53 -0.47
N ALA A 285 -4.93 34.31 -0.46
CA ALA A 285 -3.61 33.88 -0.89
C ALA A 285 -2.94 33.06 0.24
N LEU A 286 -3.13 31.76 0.22
CA LEU A 286 -2.69 30.85 1.27
C LEU A 286 -1.37 30.18 0.93
N ASN A 287 -0.61 29.85 1.97
CA ASN A 287 0.46 28.84 1.88
C ASN A 287 -0.18 27.46 2.03
N PHE A 288 -0.62 26.88 0.91
CA PHE A 288 -1.28 25.59 0.88
C PHE A 288 -0.25 24.48 0.79
N VAL A 289 -0.37 23.47 1.67
CA VAL A 289 0.43 22.24 1.61
C VAL A 289 -0.50 21.04 1.49
N MET A 290 -0.36 20.28 0.41
CA MET A 290 -0.96 18.97 0.31
C MET A 290 -0.04 17.94 0.98
N LEU A 291 -0.61 17.05 1.76
CA LEU A 291 0.18 16.04 2.48
C LEU A 291 0.90 15.10 1.52
N THR A 292 0.21 14.66 0.48
CA THR A 292 0.75 13.88 -0.64
C THR A 292 0.41 14.57 -1.95
N GLU A 293 0.99 14.15 -3.06
CA GLU A 293 0.65 14.70 -4.37
C GLU A 293 -0.74 14.24 -4.80
N TYR A 294 -1.67 15.18 -4.97
CA TYR A 294 -3.04 14.86 -5.39
C TYR A 294 -3.21 14.79 -6.90
N ALA A 295 -2.41 15.55 -7.63
CA ALA A 295 -2.25 15.46 -9.09
C ALA A 295 -0.97 16.18 -9.48
N ALA A 296 -0.34 15.71 -10.56
CA ALA A 296 0.93 16.28 -11.04
C ALA A 296 0.81 17.73 -11.54
N ASP A 297 -0.38 18.14 -11.97
CA ASP A 297 -0.67 19.50 -12.45
C ASP A 297 -1.12 20.46 -11.34
N ILE A 298 -1.34 20.00 -10.12
CA ILE A 298 -1.60 20.88 -8.97
C ILE A 298 -0.29 21.48 -8.47
N LYS A 299 -0.12 22.76 -8.64
CA LYS A 299 1.11 23.48 -8.28
C LYS A 299 1.01 24.13 -6.91
N THR A 300 1.40 23.36 -5.89
CA THR A 300 1.50 23.82 -4.51
C THR A 300 2.53 22.97 -3.76
N ALA A 301 2.89 23.35 -2.54
CA ALA A 301 3.80 22.57 -1.72
C ALA A 301 3.23 21.19 -1.43
N CYS A 302 4.08 20.18 -1.41
CA CYS A 302 3.75 18.80 -1.11
C CYS A 302 4.69 18.26 -0.03
N ALA A 303 4.12 17.81 1.08
CA ALA A 303 4.91 17.34 2.22
C ALA A 303 5.58 15.98 1.95
N TYR A 304 4.87 15.08 1.30
CA TYR A 304 5.32 13.74 0.94
C TYR A 304 5.15 13.51 -0.56
N PRO A 305 6.07 14.02 -1.39
CA PRO A 305 5.98 13.82 -2.84
C PRO A 305 6.18 12.34 -3.19
N PRO A 306 5.71 11.90 -4.39
CA PRO A 306 5.95 10.54 -4.85
C PRO A 306 7.44 10.23 -4.85
N THR A 307 7.78 9.07 -4.29
CA THR A 307 9.15 8.57 -4.28
C THR A 307 9.31 7.57 -5.42
N ALA A 308 10.13 7.91 -6.42
CA ALA A 308 10.48 6.97 -7.46
C ALA A 308 11.29 5.81 -6.86
N LEU A 309 10.91 4.57 -7.19
CA LEU A 309 11.66 3.38 -6.81
C LEU A 309 12.81 3.17 -7.81
N VAL A 310 13.95 3.74 -7.49
CA VAL A 310 15.17 3.66 -8.32
C VAL A 310 15.91 2.36 -8.02
N ASN A 311 16.50 1.76 -9.05
CA ASN A 311 17.28 0.53 -8.94
C ASN A 311 16.51 -0.63 -8.34
N THR A 312 15.27 -0.84 -8.82
CA THR A 312 14.57 -2.12 -8.60
C THR A 312 15.35 -3.26 -9.26
N LEU A 313 15.03 -4.50 -8.93
CA LEU A 313 15.76 -5.64 -9.48
C LEU A 313 15.78 -5.63 -11.01
N GLY A 314 14.65 -5.37 -11.66
CA GLY A 314 14.58 -5.31 -13.13
C GLY A 314 15.46 -4.25 -13.74
N GLU A 315 15.42 -3.04 -13.20
CA GLU A 315 16.28 -1.92 -13.63
C GLU A 315 17.77 -2.22 -13.40
N TRP A 316 18.10 -2.75 -12.23
CA TRP A 316 19.48 -3.06 -11.87
C TRP A 316 20.07 -4.18 -12.73
N LEU A 317 19.30 -5.24 -13.02
CA LEU A 317 19.70 -6.30 -13.93
C LEU A 317 20.01 -5.74 -15.33
N ALA A 318 19.18 -4.83 -15.83
CA ALA A 318 19.43 -4.15 -17.10
C ALA A 318 20.73 -3.34 -17.07
N LYS A 319 20.99 -2.59 -16.01
CA LYS A 319 22.24 -1.84 -15.80
C LYS A 319 23.46 -2.76 -15.71
N GLN A 320 23.30 -3.97 -15.21
CA GLN A 320 24.35 -4.99 -15.15
C GLN A 320 24.49 -5.80 -16.45
N GLY A 321 23.76 -5.44 -17.50
CA GLY A 321 23.80 -6.12 -18.80
C GLY A 321 23.19 -7.53 -18.79
N LYS A 322 22.29 -7.83 -17.84
CA LYS A 322 21.65 -9.13 -17.69
C LYS A 322 20.33 -9.19 -18.44
N THR A 323 19.96 -10.38 -18.89
CA THR A 323 18.67 -10.64 -19.54
C THR A 323 17.69 -11.29 -18.56
N GLN A 324 16.42 -10.95 -18.69
CA GLN A 324 15.39 -11.41 -17.79
C GLN A 324 14.07 -11.69 -18.50
N LEU A 325 13.32 -12.64 -17.98
CA LEU A 325 11.95 -12.97 -18.41
C LEU A 325 10.98 -12.79 -17.26
N ARG A 326 9.85 -12.17 -17.52
CA ARG A 326 8.68 -12.11 -16.63
C ARG A 326 7.57 -12.95 -17.24
N ILE A 327 7.05 -13.88 -16.48
CA ILE A 327 6.06 -14.84 -16.97
C ILE A 327 5.00 -15.15 -15.91
N SER A 328 3.74 -15.05 -16.29
CA SER A 328 2.60 -15.45 -15.47
C SER A 328 1.33 -15.60 -16.31
N GLU A 329 0.26 -16.08 -15.68
CA GLU A 329 -1.09 -16.00 -16.24
C GLU A 329 -1.64 -14.56 -16.16
N THR A 330 -2.69 -14.29 -16.93
CA THR A 330 -3.36 -12.97 -17.02
C THR A 330 -3.66 -12.35 -15.65
N GLU A 331 -4.12 -13.15 -14.70
CA GLU A 331 -4.52 -12.67 -13.36
C GLU A 331 -3.36 -12.06 -12.55
N LYS A 332 -2.13 -12.50 -12.79
CA LYS A 332 -0.95 -12.05 -12.04
C LYS A 332 0.16 -11.46 -12.93
N TYR A 333 -0.14 -11.26 -14.21
CA TYR A 333 0.84 -10.65 -15.13
C TYR A 333 1.32 -9.28 -14.68
N ALA A 334 0.40 -8.42 -14.27
CA ALA A 334 0.74 -7.08 -13.77
C ALA A 334 1.63 -7.14 -12.51
N HIS A 335 1.49 -8.19 -11.70
CA HIS A 335 2.27 -8.35 -10.47
C HIS A 335 3.74 -8.63 -10.76
N VAL A 336 4.05 -9.47 -11.75
CA VAL A 336 5.44 -9.76 -12.15
C VAL A 336 6.03 -8.71 -13.09
N THR A 337 5.26 -7.74 -13.53
CA THR A 337 5.69 -6.66 -14.44
C THR A 337 5.59 -5.29 -13.77
N PHE A 338 4.45 -4.64 -13.84
CA PHE A 338 4.22 -3.29 -13.31
C PHE A 338 4.56 -3.15 -11.83
N PHE A 339 3.99 -3.98 -10.97
CA PHE A 339 4.23 -3.89 -9.52
C PHE A 339 5.65 -4.30 -9.15
N PHE A 340 6.16 -5.36 -9.74
CA PHE A 340 7.54 -5.81 -9.51
C PHE A 340 8.57 -4.76 -9.93
N ASN A 341 8.28 -3.98 -10.97
CA ASN A 341 9.12 -2.89 -11.45
C ASN A 341 8.86 -1.54 -10.74
N GLY A 342 8.11 -1.56 -9.65
CA GLY A 342 7.87 -0.35 -8.85
C GLY A 342 7.00 0.71 -9.53
N GLY A 343 6.09 0.28 -10.41
CA GLY A 343 5.19 1.16 -11.15
C GLY A 343 5.68 1.55 -12.56
N GLU A 344 6.75 0.93 -13.05
CA GLU A 344 7.25 1.14 -14.41
C GLU A 344 6.55 0.19 -15.40
N GLU A 345 5.83 0.76 -16.37
CA GLU A 345 5.10 0.00 -17.38
C GLU A 345 6.00 -0.56 -18.49
N SER A 346 7.01 0.21 -18.88
CA SER A 346 7.88 -0.17 -19.97
C SER A 346 8.88 -1.25 -19.56
N CYS A 347 9.28 -2.07 -20.54
CA CYS A 347 10.33 -3.07 -20.34
C CYS A 347 11.69 -2.39 -20.15
N PHE A 348 12.47 -2.89 -19.19
CA PHE A 348 13.89 -2.54 -19.13
C PHE A 348 14.67 -3.22 -20.25
N ALA A 349 15.86 -2.72 -20.55
CA ALA A 349 16.74 -3.34 -21.55
C ALA A 349 17.03 -4.80 -21.17
N GLY A 350 16.80 -5.72 -22.10
CA GLY A 350 16.98 -7.16 -21.88
C GLY A 350 15.82 -7.86 -21.14
N GLU A 351 14.73 -7.15 -20.90
CA GLU A 351 13.51 -7.72 -20.29
C GLU A 351 12.54 -8.18 -21.38
N ASP A 352 12.21 -9.46 -21.36
CA ASP A 352 11.12 -10.05 -22.13
C ASP A 352 9.94 -10.36 -21.21
N ARG A 353 8.74 -10.40 -21.77
CA ARG A 353 7.50 -10.70 -21.06
C ARG A 353 6.70 -11.75 -21.82
N GLU A 354 6.19 -12.73 -21.10
CA GLU A 354 5.35 -13.80 -21.62
C GLU A 354 4.08 -13.90 -20.77
N ILE A 355 2.93 -13.77 -21.41
CA ILE A 355 1.64 -13.88 -20.75
C ILE A 355 0.91 -15.15 -21.23
N VAL A 356 0.33 -15.87 -20.28
CA VAL A 356 -0.51 -17.04 -20.52
C VAL A 356 -1.95 -16.68 -20.13
N ALA A 357 -2.91 -16.93 -21.00
CA ALA A 357 -4.31 -16.64 -20.71
C ALA A 357 -4.81 -17.53 -19.56
N SER A 358 -5.40 -16.92 -18.53
CA SER A 358 -6.13 -17.66 -17.51
C SER A 358 -7.40 -18.28 -18.10
N PRO A 359 -7.88 -19.42 -17.55
CA PRO A 359 -9.07 -20.08 -18.09
C PRO A 359 -10.32 -19.21 -17.94
N LYS A 360 -11.20 -19.28 -18.93
CA LYS A 360 -12.46 -18.53 -18.96
C LYS A 360 -13.55 -19.27 -18.19
N VAL A 361 -13.44 -19.29 -16.88
CA VAL A 361 -14.43 -19.86 -15.97
C VAL A 361 -15.01 -18.78 -15.07
N ALA A 362 -16.21 -18.99 -14.53
CA ALA A 362 -16.86 -18.03 -13.65
C ALA A 362 -16.06 -17.79 -12.38
N THR A 363 -15.55 -18.86 -11.77
CA THR A 363 -14.69 -18.86 -10.59
C THR A 363 -13.67 -20.00 -10.73
N TYR A 364 -12.47 -19.81 -10.16
CA TYR A 364 -11.35 -20.75 -10.40
C TYR A 364 -11.43 -22.05 -9.61
N ASP A 365 -12.39 -22.21 -8.70
CA ASP A 365 -12.72 -23.51 -8.11
C ASP A 365 -13.24 -24.51 -9.15
N LEU A 366 -13.76 -24.03 -10.27
CA LEU A 366 -14.20 -24.85 -11.41
C LEU A 366 -13.02 -25.40 -12.23
N GLN A 367 -11.86 -24.78 -12.15
CA GLN A 367 -10.61 -25.20 -12.81
C GLN A 367 -9.40 -24.82 -11.93
N PRO A 368 -9.15 -25.56 -10.84
CA PRO A 368 -8.11 -25.19 -9.86
C PRO A 368 -6.69 -25.21 -10.42
N GLU A 369 -6.40 -26.03 -11.40
CA GLU A 369 -5.12 -26.06 -12.10
C GLU A 369 -4.86 -24.79 -12.91
N MET A 370 -5.92 -24.02 -13.21
CA MET A 370 -5.86 -22.82 -14.05
C MET A 370 -5.13 -23.12 -15.37
N SER A 371 -4.17 -22.28 -15.79
CA SER A 371 -3.32 -22.53 -16.95
C SER A 371 -1.88 -22.89 -16.55
N SER A 372 -1.70 -23.50 -15.38
CA SER A 372 -0.37 -23.78 -14.82
C SER A 372 0.47 -24.73 -15.70
N GLU A 373 -0.14 -25.67 -16.39
CA GLU A 373 0.59 -26.57 -17.29
C GLU A 373 1.16 -25.82 -18.50
N GLU A 374 0.36 -24.99 -19.17
CA GLU A 374 0.82 -24.17 -20.31
C GLU A 374 1.89 -23.16 -19.84
N LEU A 375 1.69 -22.54 -18.69
CA LEU A 375 2.65 -21.62 -18.08
C LEU A 375 3.99 -22.35 -17.85
N THR A 376 3.94 -23.55 -17.31
CA THR A 376 5.13 -24.36 -17.02
C THR A 376 5.81 -24.85 -18.29
N ASP A 377 5.07 -25.21 -19.34
CA ASP A 377 5.64 -25.55 -20.64
C ASP A 377 6.50 -24.41 -21.18
N LYS A 378 5.99 -23.19 -21.15
CA LYS A 378 6.71 -21.99 -21.59
C LYS A 378 7.89 -21.65 -20.67
N LEU A 379 7.72 -21.80 -19.37
CA LEU A 379 8.79 -21.57 -18.38
C LEU A 379 9.95 -22.58 -18.57
N VAL A 380 9.65 -23.86 -18.73
CA VAL A 380 10.65 -24.90 -18.98
C VAL A 380 11.38 -24.64 -20.31
N ALA A 381 10.66 -24.26 -21.35
CA ALA A 381 11.28 -23.89 -22.63
C ALA A 381 12.22 -22.70 -22.49
N ALA A 382 11.83 -21.68 -21.72
CA ALA A 382 12.66 -20.51 -21.43
C ALA A 382 13.94 -20.89 -20.64
N ILE A 383 13.82 -21.75 -19.63
CA ILE A 383 14.96 -22.28 -18.87
C ILE A 383 15.95 -22.98 -19.78
N LYS A 384 15.47 -23.86 -20.66
CA LYS A 384 16.30 -24.63 -21.59
C LYS A 384 16.86 -23.83 -22.76
N SER A 385 16.31 -22.66 -23.04
CA SER A 385 16.72 -21.78 -24.15
C SER A 385 18.14 -21.24 -23.99
N GLY A 386 18.64 -21.15 -22.78
CA GLY A 386 19.93 -20.51 -22.49
C GLY A 386 19.97 -19.00 -22.73
N LYS A 387 18.81 -18.37 -22.90
CA LYS A 387 18.68 -16.95 -23.24
C LYS A 387 18.72 -16.04 -22.00
N TYR A 388 18.17 -16.47 -20.87
CA TYR A 388 17.93 -15.63 -19.71
C TYR A 388 18.90 -15.87 -18.56
N ASP A 389 19.32 -14.80 -17.92
CA ASP A 389 20.04 -14.84 -16.65
C ASP A 389 19.09 -14.99 -15.46
N VAL A 390 17.91 -14.38 -15.54
CA VAL A 390 16.89 -14.39 -14.49
C VAL A 390 15.51 -14.61 -15.11
N ILE A 391 14.69 -15.40 -14.42
CA ILE A 391 13.27 -15.58 -14.76
C ILE A 391 12.43 -15.36 -13.51
N ILE A 392 11.43 -14.51 -13.60
CA ILE A 392 10.45 -14.24 -12.53
C ILE A 392 9.11 -14.83 -12.95
N CYS A 393 8.62 -15.80 -12.20
CA CYS A 393 7.36 -16.49 -12.46
C CYS A 393 6.42 -16.42 -11.25
N ASN A 394 5.14 -16.17 -11.51
CA ASN A 394 4.08 -16.27 -10.51
C ASN A 394 3.08 -17.34 -10.91
N TYR A 395 2.77 -18.26 -9.96
CA TYR A 395 1.67 -19.23 -10.05
C TYR A 395 0.48 -18.70 -9.25
N PRO A 396 -0.63 -18.27 -9.90
CA PRO A 396 -1.74 -17.61 -9.22
C PRO A 396 -2.68 -18.53 -8.45
N ASN A 397 -2.51 -19.84 -8.58
CA ASN A 397 -3.48 -20.86 -8.15
C ASN A 397 -3.90 -20.75 -6.68
N GLY A 398 -2.94 -20.65 -5.76
CA GLY A 398 -3.22 -20.63 -4.32
C GLY A 398 -4.08 -19.42 -3.92
N ASP A 399 -3.81 -18.26 -4.48
CA ASP A 399 -4.55 -17.05 -4.22
C ASP A 399 -5.92 -17.05 -4.91
N MET A 400 -5.94 -17.26 -6.20
CA MET A 400 -7.17 -17.18 -7.00
C MET A 400 -8.20 -18.23 -6.60
N VAL A 401 -7.76 -19.45 -6.34
CA VAL A 401 -8.65 -20.54 -5.85
C VAL A 401 -8.95 -20.37 -4.37
N GLY A 402 -7.99 -19.93 -3.57
CA GLY A 402 -8.19 -19.62 -2.15
C GLY A 402 -9.30 -18.62 -1.90
N HIS A 403 -9.40 -17.59 -2.73
CA HIS A 403 -10.46 -16.58 -2.66
C HIS A 403 -11.87 -17.14 -2.87
N THR A 404 -12.01 -18.30 -3.50
CA THR A 404 -13.32 -18.94 -3.69
C THR A 404 -13.88 -19.57 -2.40
N GLY A 405 -13.02 -19.81 -1.40
CA GLY A 405 -13.40 -20.46 -0.15
C GLY A 405 -13.67 -21.96 -0.29
N VAL A 406 -13.46 -22.55 -1.45
CA VAL A 406 -13.72 -23.97 -1.72
C VAL A 406 -12.48 -24.80 -1.38
N PHE A 407 -12.52 -25.47 -0.24
CA PHE A 407 -11.36 -26.20 0.31
C PHE A 407 -10.78 -27.25 -0.64
N ASP A 408 -11.62 -28.14 -1.18
CA ASP A 408 -11.14 -29.21 -2.07
C ASP A 408 -10.50 -28.68 -3.35
N ALA A 409 -11.02 -27.56 -3.86
CA ALA A 409 -10.45 -26.89 -5.02
C ALA A 409 -9.09 -26.26 -4.69
N ALA A 410 -8.95 -25.65 -3.52
CA ALA A 410 -7.69 -25.08 -3.04
C ALA A 410 -6.61 -26.18 -2.86
N VAL A 411 -6.99 -27.36 -2.36
CA VAL A 411 -6.10 -28.52 -2.29
C VAL A 411 -5.59 -28.92 -3.68
N LYS A 412 -6.48 -29.02 -4.65
CA LYS A 412 -6.11 -29.34 -6.05
C LYS A 412 -5.22 -28.26 -6.67
N ALA A 413 -5.49 -26.99 -6.36
CA ALA A 413 -4.65 -25.89 -6.81
C ALA A 413 -3.22 -26.00 -6.29
N CYS A 414 -3.05 -26.32 -5.01
CA CYS A 414 -1.74 -26.54 -4.39
C CYS A 414 -1.01 -27.76 -5.01
N GLU A 415 -1.73 -28.85 -5.26
CA GLU A 415 -1.16 -30.04 -5.90
C GLU A 415 -0.70 -29.74 -7.35
N ALA A 416 -1.44 -28.95 -8.09
CA ALA A 416 -1.05 -28.50 -9.43
C ALA A 416 0.23 -27.67 -9.41
N VAL A 417 0.35 -26.73 -8.46
CA VAL A 417 1.57 -25.91 -8.29
C VAL A 417 2.77 -26.77 -7.93
N ASP A 418 2.60 -27.74 -7.03
CA ASP A 418 3.67 -28.68 -6.65
C ASP A 418 4.21 -29.45 -7.86
N HIS A 419 3.30 -29.96 -8.68
CA HIS A 419 3.67 -30.66 -9.91
C HIS A 419 4.49 -29.77 -10.84
N CYS A 420 4.07 -28.53 -11.04
CA CYS A 420 4.76 -27.57 -11.88
C CYS A 420 6.14 -27.20 -11.32
N VAL A 421 6.27 -27.01 -10.02
CA VAL A 421 7.55 -26.74 -9.35
C VAL A 421 8.52 -27.93 -9.56
N GLY A 422 8.02 -29.15 -9.49
CA GLY A 422 8.81 -30.35 -9.81
C GLY A 422 9.39 -30.33 -11.22
N ARG A 423 8.57 -29.94 -12.20
CA ARG A 423 9.01 -29.77 -13.61
C ARG A 423 10.07 -28.69 -13.76
N VAL A 424 9.88 -27.56 -13.09
CA VAL A 424 10.80 -26.42 -13.13
C VAL A 424 12.16 -26.78 -12.56
N THR A 425 12.21 -27.42 -11.39
CA THR A 425 13.47 -27.81 -10.75
C THR A 425 14.19 -28.93 -11.55
N GLU A 426 13.45 -29.83 -12.18
CA GLU A 426 14.03 -30.83 -13.10
C GLU A 426 14.69 -30.18 -14.31
N ALA A 427 14.02 -29.19 -14.94
CA ALA A 427 14.59 -28.46 -16.06
C ALA A 427 15.83 -27.65 -15.65
N LEU A 428 15.83 -27.06 -14.47
CA LEU A 428 16.99 -26.32 -13.92
C LEU A 428 18.16 -27.26 -13.63
N ALA A 429 17.91 -28.44 -13.11
CA ALA A 429 18.95 -29.45 -12.89
C ALA A 429 19.66 -29.84 -14.20
N GLU A 430 18.92 -29.98 -15.30
CA GLU A 430 19.48 -30.31 -16.62
C GLU A 430 20.45 -29.22 -17.14
N VAL A 431 20.17 -27.94 -16.87
CA VAL A 431 20.98 -26.79 -17.38
C VAL A 431 21.96 -26.23 -16.34
N GLY A 432 21.94 -26.77 -15.11
CA GLY A 432 22.76 -26.23 -14.01
C GLY A 432 22.29 -24.89 -13.48
N GLY A 433 21.01 -24.57 -13.62
CA GLY A 433 20.39 -23.37 -13.07
C GLY A 433 19.96 -23.55 -11.61
N GLU A 434 19.50 -22.47 -11.01
CA GLU A 434 19.10 -22.42 -9.60
C GLU A 434 17.72 -21.76 -9.47
N CYS A 435 17.07 -21.98 -8.32
CA CYS A 435 15.71 -21.48 -8.07
C CYS A 435 15.54 -21.03 -6.62
N LEU A 436 14.85 -19.91 -6.44
CA LEU A 436 14.22 -19.53 -5.19
C LEU A 436 12.72 -19.77 -5.34
N ILE A 437 12.13 -20.52 -4.42
CA ILE A 437 10.69 -20.84 -4.41
C ILE A 437 10.12 -20.21 -3.16
N THR A 438 9.15 -19.32 -3.33
CA THR A 438 8.54 -18.57 -2.23
C THR A 438 7.08 -18.27 -2.51
N ALA A 439 6.48 -17.41 -1.70
CA ALA A 439 5.17 -16.82 -1.90
C ALA A 439 5.22 -15.33 -1.54
N ASP A 440 4.20 -14.60 -1.91
CA ASP A 440 4.08 -13.16 -1.63
C ASP A 440 3.23 -12.85 -0.40
N HIS A 441 2.29 -13.70 -0.08
CA HIS A 441 1.45 -13.69 1.12
C HIS A 441 0.75 -15.04 1.31
N GLY A 442 0.07 -15.22 2.45
CA GLY A 442 -0.75 -16.40 2.70
C GLY A 442 -2.21 -16.23 2.26
N ASN A 443 -2.87 -17.33 1.98
CA ASN A 443 -4.30 -17.46 1.71
C ASN A 443 -4.78 -18.91 1.90
N ALA A 444 -4.27 -19.85 1.09
CA ALA A 444 -4.74 -21.25 1.02
C ALA A 444 -4.51 -22.06 2.30
N GLU A 445 -3.60 -21.66 3.16
CA GLU A 445 -3.32 -22.32 4.45
C GLU A 445 -4.40 -22.06 5.51
N LYS A 446 -5.36 -21.18 5.22
CA LYS A 446 -6.50 -20.90 6.10
C LYS A 446 -7.77 -20.77 5.28
N MET A 447 -8.59 -21.81 5.25
CA MET A 447 -9.81 -21.87 4.43
C MET A 447 -11.11 -21.78 5.24
N LEU A 448 -11.02 -21.68 6.57
CA LEU A 448 -12.17 -21.49 7.46
C LEU A 448 -11.91 -20.33 8.42
N ASP A 449 -12.90 -19.48 8.59
CA ASP A 449 -12.97 -18.53 9.69
C ASP A 449 -13.58 -19.20 10.91
N GLU A 450 -12.76 -19.47 11.91
CA GLU A 450 -13.17 -20.18 13.14
C GLU A 450 -14.16 -19.40 13.99
N GLU A 451 -14.13 -18.06 13.90
CA GLU A 451 -15.04 -17.20 14.68
C GLU A 451 -16.46 -17.22 14.13
N THR A 452 -16.59 -17.20 12.82
CA THR A 452 -17.89 -17.15 12.13
C THR A 452 -18.37 -18.52 11.64
N GLY A 453 -17.47 -19.50 11.54
CA GLY A 453 -17.75 -20.82 10.94
C GLY A 453 -17.97 -20.77 9.42
N GLN A 454 -17.66 -19.66 8.78
CA GLN A 454 -17.79 -19.48 7.33
C GLN A 454 -16.47 -19.72 6.61
N ALA A 455 -16.53 -19.89 5.29
CA ALA A 455 -15.34 -19.99 4.48
C ALA A 455 -14.47 -18.71 4.63
N HIS A 456 -13.17 -18.90 4.83
CA HIS A 456 -12.21 -17.80 4.84
C HIS A 456 -11.73 -17.57 3.42
N THR A 457 -11.97 -16.40 2.89
CA THR A 457 -11.67 -16.00 1.50
C THR A 457 -10.65 -14.88 1.39
N ALA A 458 -10.16 -14.37 2.52
CA ALA A 458 -9.18 -13.30 2.58
C ALA A 458 -7.74 -13.82 2.68
N HIS A 459 -6.78 -12.92 2.54
CA HIS A 459 -5.38 -13.21 2.81
C HIS A 459 -5.14 -13.43 4.31
N THR A 460 -3.94 -13.87 4.65
CA THR A 460 -3.50 -14.05 6.03
C THR A 460 -2.25 -13.23 6.32
N ASN A 461 -1.93 -13.08 7.59
CA ASN A 461 -0.67 -12.51 8.05
C ASN A 461 0.37 -13.58 8.44
N LEU A 462 0.15 -14.81 8.02
CA LEU A 462 1.06 -15.91 8.30
C LEU A 462 2.32 -15.83 7.42
N PRO A 463 3.45 -16.40 7.87
CA PRO A 463 4.67 -16.41 7.09
C PRO A 463 4.53 -17.27 5.81
N VAL A 464 5.45 -17.05 4.89
CA VAL A 464 5.52 -17.79 3.63
C VAL A 464 6.82 -18.58 3.55
N PRO A 465 6.85 -19.70 2.80
CA PRO A 465 8.05 -20.49 2.64
C PRO A 465 9.09 -19.80 1.74
N LEU A 466 10.35 -20.14 1.95
CA LEU A 466 11.45 -19.83 1.04
C LEU A 466 12.34 -21.06 0.94
N ILE A 467 12.50 -21.60 -0.27
CA ILE A 467 13.34 -22.74 -0.55
C ILE A 467 14.36 -22.34 -1.61
N TYR A 468 15.63 -22.64 -1.38
CA TYR A 468 16.69 -22.43 -2.35
C TYR A 468 17.14 -23.75 -2.96
N PHE A 469 16.78 -23.97 -4.22
CA PHE A 469 17.26 -25.06 -5.03
C PHE A 469 18.54 -24.65 -5.77
N GLY A 470 19.68 -25.08 -5.28
CA GLY A 470 20.95 -24.69 -5.85
C GLY A 470 22.14 -25.19 -5.03
N ARG A 471 23.13 -24.35 -4.91
CA ARG A 471 24.37 -24.62 -4.16
C ARG A 471 24.12 -24.74 -2.67
N LYS A 472 25.07 -25.31 -1.94
CA LYS A 472 25.00 -25.39 -0.47
C LYS A 472 25.07 -23.99 0.13
N ALA A 473 24.13 -23.67 0.98
CA ALA A 473 24.03 -22.39 1.66
C ALA A 473 23.54 -22.54 3.09
N GLU A 474 23.88 -21.59 3.92
CA GLU A 474 23.21 -21.34 5.20
C GLU A 474 22.16 -20.26 5.02
N VAL A 475 21.07 -20.35 5.78
CA VAL A 475 20.01 -19.35 5.74
C VAL A 475 20.16 -18.36 6.89
N ALA A 476 19.99 -17.06 6.59
CA ALA A 476 19.82 -16.04 7.62
C ALA A 476 18.37 -16.06 8.14
N GLU A 477 18.21 -15.98 9.45
CA GLU A 477 16.89 -15.91 10.07
C GLU A 477 16.25 -14.53 9.97
N GLY A 478 14.93 -14.48 10.17
CA GLY A 478 14.17 -13.22 10.22
C GLY A 478 13.98 -12.55 8.87
N GLY A 479 14.01 -13.34 7.79
CA GLY A 479 13.84 -12.81 6.44
C GLY A 479 12.44 -12.28 6.13
N LYS A 480 12.40 -11.42 5.13
CA LYS A 480 11.17 -10.81 4.62
C LYS A 480 11.26 -10.65 3.09
N LEU A 481 10.14 -10.31 2.46
CA LEU A 481 10.08 -10.22 0.99
C LEU A 481 11.11 -9.25 0.40
N SER A 482 11.40 -8.15 1.08
CA SER A 482 12.41 -7.17 0.65
C SER A 482 13.84 -7.71 0.61
N ASP A 483 14.10 -8.87 1.19
CA ASP A 483 15.42 -9.51 1.19
C ASP A 483 15.64 -10.38 -0.06
N LEU A 484 14.60 -10.67 -0.84
CA LEU A 484 14.70 -11.58 -2.00
C LEU A 484 15.55 -11.03 -3.13
N ALA A 485 15.38 -9.79 -3.53
CA ALA A 485 16.20 -9.19 -4.60
C ALA A 485 17.69 -9.11 -4.23
N PRO A 486 18.07 -8.62 -3.03
CA PRO A 486 19.46 -8.71 -2.57
C PRO A 486 20.01 -10.14 -2.54
N THR A 487 19.18 -11.12 -2.14
CA THR A 487 19.56 -12.55 -2.16
C THR A 487 19.87 -13.02 -3.57
N MET A 488 19.00 -12.70 -4.53
CA MET A 488 19.18 -13.09 -5.94
C MET A 488 20.46 -12.48 -6.52
N LEU A 489 20.68 -11.18 -6.30
CA LEU A 489 21.87 -10.49 -6.79
C LEU A 489 23.15 -11.11 -6.21
N THR A 490 23.15 -11.40 -4.92
CA THR A 490 24.31 -12.03 -4.26
C THR A 490 24.56 -13.45 -4.80
N LEU A 491 23.52 -14.26 -5.01
CA LEU A 491 23.64 -15.58 -5.62
C LEU A 491 24.22 -15.52 -7.06
N MET A 492 23.95 -14.44 -7.78
CA MET A 492 24.47 -14.22 -9.12
C MET A 492 25.89 -13.61 -9.13
N GLY A 493 26.44 -13.28 -7.96
CA GLY A 493 27.73 -12.58 -7.86
C GLY A 493 27.69 -11.14 -8.33
N LEU A 494 26.51 -10.49 -8.29
CA LEU A 494 26.31 -9.10 -8.69
C LEU A 494 26.31 -8.17 -7.47
N PRO A 495 26.75 -6.92 -7.63
CA PRO A 495 26.65 -5.94 -6.56
C PRO A 495 25.18 -5.63 -6.25
N VAL A 496 24.89 -5.36 -4.98
CA VAL A 496 23.57 -4.92 -4.50
C VAL A 496 23.57 -3.38 -4.52
N PRO A 497 22.61 -2.73 -5.19
CA PRO A 497 22.57 -1.27 -5.21
C PRO A 497 22.26 -0.71 -3.82
N PRO A 498 22.76 0.49 -3.47
CA PRO A 498 22.59 1.07 -2.13
C PRO A 498 21.12 1.35 -1.75
N GLU A 499 20.25 1.51 -2.72
CA GLU A 499 18.83 1.70 -2.51
C GLU A 499 18.14 0.44 -1.96
N MET A 500 18.68 -0.73 -2.21
CA MET A 500 18.18 -1.99 -1.64
C MET A 500 18.72 -2.13 -0.22
N THR A 501 17.82 -2.03 0.75
CA THR A 501 18.11 -2.17 2.18
C THR A 501 17.92 -3.58 2.72
N GLY A 502 17.32 -4.45 1.92
CA GLY A 502 17.18 -5.88 2.24
C GLY A 502 18.54 -6.57 2.37
N LYS A 503 18.57 -7.69 3.06
CA LYS A 503 19.79 -8.46 3.34
C LYS A 503 19.75 -9.81 2.63
N PRO A 504 20.86 -10.26 2.03
CA PRO A 504 20.92 -11.60 1.46
C PRO A 504 20.59 -12.67 2.51
N LEU A 505 19.67 -13.57 2.16
CA LEU A 505 19.22 -14.63 3.06
C LEU A 505 19.99 -15.95 2.88
N MET A 506 20.55 -16.19 1.69
CA MET A 506 21.31 -17.41 1.37
C MET A 506 22.81 -17.09 1.36
N ILE A 507 23.52 -17.65 2.32
CA ILE A 507 24.97 -17.46 2.52
C ILE A 507 25.65 -18.72 1.99
N LEU A 508 26.31 -18.60 0.84
CA LEU A 508 27.01 -19.72 0.18
C LEU A 508 28.18 -20.21 1.05
N LYS A 509 28.36 -21.56 1.09
CA LYS A 509 29.47 -22.23 1.78
C LYS A 509 30.68 -22.42 0.86
#